data_928492f6ed12722813c3d8ea97680fb7
#
_entry.id   928492f6ed12722813c3d8ea97680fb7
#
_cell.length_a   1.000
_cell.length_b   1.000
_cell.length_c   1.000
_cell.angle_alpha   90.00
_cell.angle_beta   90.00
_cell.angle_gamma   90.00
#
_symmetry.space_group_name_H-M   'P 1'
#
loop_
_entity.id
_entity.type
_entity.pdbx_description
1 polymer ?
#
loop_
_entity_poly.entity_id
_entity_poly.type
_entity_poly.pdbx_seq_one_letter_code
_entity_poly.pdbx_strand_id
1 'polypeptide(L)'
;MGCIFSAIVFCVKILDKSNKGTYNTNIITSNLGVIIMKVLSIGNSFSQDAQRYLHCLAKHNGMAMKTVNLYIPSCHLQTHYLNILDDNVAYDFEFNGESTGIKVSIRQALVSDDWDVITLQQVSGCSGKYETYTPFVEAIAEYVRKYRPHAKIMIHQTWAYADGSEALDKWVEYTTAEEMFAAISDAYAQAASAINADGMILSGEAMITAIRMGLQPAHRDGFHASLGAGRYLLALCWYKTLTGKDISSDSFDDFDELVTDEQRAIVIKAVNSVVKA
;
A
#
# COMPACT_ATOMS: atom_id res chain seq x y z
N MET A 1 -9.97 21.43 8.69
CA MET A 1 -11.22 21.56 9.49
C MET A 1 -11.74 20.17 9.76
N GLY A 2 -11.85 19.80 11.03
CA GLY A 2 -12.03 18.41 11.46
C GLY A 2 -13.38 17.82 11.09
N CYS A 3 -13.38 16.63 10.52
CA CYS A 3 -14.56 15.78 10.41
C CYS A 3 -14.80 15.08 11.76
N ILE A 4 -15.75 15.58 12.49
CA ILE A 4 -16.35 14.95 13.67
C ILE A 4 -17.22 13.79 13.17
N PHE A 5 -16.92 12.56 13.61
CA PHE A 5 -17.77 11.41 13.38
C PHE A 5 -19.10 11.59 14.13
N SER A 6 -20.16 11.91 13.41
CA SER A 6 -21.53 11.76 13.90
C SER A 6 -22.07 10.39 13.51
N ALA A 7 -22.23 9.52 14.50
CA ALA A 7 -23.00 8.29 14.32
C ALA A 7 -24.47 8.65 14.06
N ILE A 8 -24.92 8.49 12.81
CA ILE A 8 -26.33 8.69 12.46
C ILE A 8 -27.08 7.40 12.83
N VAL A 9 -27.86 7.45 13.89
CA VAL A 9 -28.81 6.40 14.25
C VAL A 9 -30.09 6.62 13.43
N PHE A 10 -30.34 5.77 12.45
CA PHE A 10 -31.64 5.74 11.76
C PHE A 10 -32.63 4.96 12.60
N CYS A 11 -33.59 5.67 13.18
CA CYS A 11 -34.75 5.09 13.84
C CYS A 11 -35.86 4.93 12.80
N VAL A 12 -36.10 3.72 12.28
CA VAL A 12 -37.27 3.44 11.44
C VAL A 12 -38.46 3.10 12.34
N LYS A 13 -39.44 4.01 12.41
CA LYS A 13 -40.72 3.74 13.02
C LYS A 13 -41.63 3.03 12.03
N ILE A 14 -41.88 1.74 12.23
CA ILE A 14 -42.97 1.01 11.57
C ILE A 14 -44.19 1.17 12.46
N LEU A 15 -45.18 1.92 11.99
CA LEU A 15 -46.51 2.02 12.64
C LEU A 15 -47.36 0.86 12.17
N ASP A 16 -47.52 -0.14 13.00
CA ASP A 16 -48.58 -1.13 12.81
C ASP A 16 -49.84 -0.62 13.53
N LYS A 17 -50.92 -0.45 12.76
CA LYS A 17 -52.24 -0.03 13.25
C LYS A 17 -53.14 -1.23 13.50
N SER A 18 -52.76 -2.10 14.41
CA SER A 18 -53.78 -3.01 15.00
C SER A 18 -53.31 -3.59 16.34
N ASN A 19 -54.03 -3.22 17.39
CA ASN A 19 -54.15 -3.84 18.71
C ASN A 19 -53.10 -3.59 19.81
N LYS A 20 -53.65 -2.87 20.82
CA LYS A 20 -53.42 -2.98 22.29
C LYS A 20 -52.11 -3.54 22.81
N GLY A 21 -51.24 -2.63 23.25
CA GLY A 21 -50.58 -2.69 24.53
C GLY A 21 -49.70 -3.87 24.88
N THR A 22 -48.54 -3.96 24.22
CA THR A 22 -47.26 -4.39 24.84
C THR A 22 -46.14 -3.96 23.91
N TYR A 23 -45.27 -3.06 24.36
CA TYR A 23 -44.11 -2.64 23.61
C TYR A 23 -43.04 -3.74 23.67
N ASN A 24 -42.96 -4.57 22.64
CA ASN A 24 -41.83 -5.47 22.44
C ASN A 24 -40.78 -4.70 21.67
N THR A 25 -39.86 -4.03 22.37
CA THR A 25 -38.67 -3.43 21.79
C THR A 25 -37.63 -4.53 21.53
N ASN A 26 -37.85 -5.33 20.50
CA ASN A 26 -36.75 -6.08 19.92
C ASN A 26 -35.87 -5.09 19.14
N ILE A 27 -34.95 -4.45 19.86
CA ILE A 27 -33.81 -3.75 19.23
C ILE A 27 -32.94 -4.84 18.63
N ILE A 28 -33.16 -5.14 17.34
CA ILE A 28 -32.18 -5.86 16.56
C ILE A 28 -31.04 -4.87 16.32
N THR A 29 -30.11 -4.77 17.28
CA THR A 29 -28.81 -4.20 17.04
C THR A 29 -28.04 -5.22 16.21
N SER A 30 -28.22 -5.19 14.89
CA SER A 30 -27.23 -5.76 14.00
C SER A 30 -25.98 -4.88 14.12
N ASN A 31 -25.13 -5.18 15.10
CA ASN A 31 -23.73 -4.79 15.09
C ASN A 31 -23.05 -5.55 13.93
N LEU A 32 -23.38 -5.17 12.70
CA LEU A 32 -22.50 -5.39 11.57
C LEU A 32 -21.33 -4.42 11.78
N GLY A 33 -20.36 -4.82 12.62
CA GLY A 33 -19.10 -4.12 12.72
C GLY A 33 -18.54 -3.97 11.32
N VAL A 34 -18.30 -2.74 10.88
CA VAL A 34 -17.63 -2.50 9.60
C VAL A 34 -16.25 -3.19 9.70
N ILE A 35 -16.05 -4.24 8.94
CA ILE A 35 -14.75 -4.91 8.86
C ILE A 35 -13.81 -3.92 8.18
N ILE A 36 -12.82 -3.45 8.91
CA ILE A 36 -11.81 -2.52 8.42
C ILE A 36 -10.53 -3.31 8.17
N MET A 37 -10.06 -3.36 6.93
CA MET A 37 -8.73 -3.89 6.62
C MET A 37 -7.66 -2.90 7.09
N LYS A 38 -6.65 -3.37 7.82
CA LYS A 38 -5.60 -2.55 8.41
C LYS A 38 -4.26 -2.94 7.83
N VAL A 39 -3.62 -1.99 7.16
CA VAL A 39 -2.35 -2.17 6.44
C VAL A 39 -1.28 -1.27 7.03
N LEU A 40 -0.14 -1.84 7.39
CA LEU A 40 1.05 -1.14 7.86
C LEU A 40 2.22 -1.38 6.91
N SER A 41 2.87 -0.32 6.44
CA SER A 41 4.11 -0.44 5.67
C SER A 41 5.32 0.00 6.48
N ILE A 42 6.37 -0.80 6.46
CA ILE A 42 7.71 -0.42 6.91
C ILE A 42 8.50 -0.10 5.64
N GLY A 43 8.62 1.21 5.32
CA GLY A 43 9.09 1.60 4.00
C GLY A 43 9.66 3.01 3.90
N ASN A 44 9.45 3.63 2.75
CA ASN A 44 10.01 4.91 2.36
C ASN A 44 9.07 5.63 1.38
N SER A 45 9.61 6.50 0.50
CA SER A 45 8.80 7.25 -0.48
C SER A 45 8.05 6.36 -1.50
N PHE A 46 8.52 5.13 -1.74
CA PHE A 46 7.84 4.21 -2.65
C PHE A 46 6.53 3.67 -2.04
N SER A 47 6.53 3.29 -0.76
CA SER A 47 5.28 2.94 -0.06
C SER A 47 4.40 4.16 0.19
N GLN A 48 4.97 5.37 0.37
CA GLN A 48 4.23 6.62 0.44
C GLN A 48 3.42 6.85 -0.86
N ASP A 49 4.08 6.76 -2.02
CA ASP A 49 3.40 6.89 -3.32
C ASP A 49 2.30 5.81 -3.50
N ALA A 50 2.57 4.57 -3.10
CA ALA A 50 1.61 3.48 -3.24
C ALA A 50 0.38 3.63 -2.34
N GLN A 51 0.53 4.22 -1.15
CA GLN A 51 -0.58 4.39 -0.20
C GLN A 51 -1.30 5.74 -0.35
N ARG A 52 -0.79 6.68 -1.16
CA ARG A 52 -1.36 8.03 -1.27
C ARG A 52 -2.86 8.02 -1.52
N TYR A 53 -3.35 7.18 -2.42
CA TYR A 53 -4.77 7.09 -2.75
C TYR A 53 -5.46 5.85 -2.18
N LEU A 54 -4.72 4.89 -1.64
CA LEU A 54 -5.24 3.56 -1.31
C LEU A 54 -6.45 3.59 -0.36
N HIS A 55 -6.40 4.42 0.69
CA HIS A 55 -7.52 4.60 1.62
C HIS A 55 -8.77 5.17 0.93
N CYS A 56 -8.60 6.28 0.19
CA CYS A 56 -9.69 6.97 -0.48
C CYS A 56 -10.30 6.12 -1.60
N LEU A 57 -9.45 5.44 -2.37
CA LEU A 57 -9.85 4.50 -3.41
C LEU A 57 -10.64 3.31 -2.84
N ALA A 58 -10.16 2.72 -1.74
CA ALA A 58 -10.89 1.64 -1.06
C ALA A 58 -12.27 2.12 -0.58
N LYS A 59 -12.34 3.31 0.03
CA LYS A 59 -13.59 3.93 0.48
C LYS A 59 -14.54 4.20 -0.69
N HIS A 60 -14.03 4.72 -1.81
CA HIS A 60 -14.79 4.94 -3.04
C HIS A 60 -15.44 3.64 -3.54
N ASN A 61 -14.68 2.53 -3.46
CA ASN A 61 -15.13 1.19 -3.83
C ASN A 61 -15.89 0.45 -2.70
N GLY A 62 -16.42 1.18 -1.71
CA GLY A 62 -17.29 0.66 -0.65
C GLY A 62 -16.57 -0.26 0.35
N MET A 63 -15.25 -0.11 0.52
CA MET A 63 -14.47 -0.87 1.48
C MET A 63 -13.78 0.03 2.50
N ALA A 64 -13.93 -0.29 3.79
CA ALA A 64 -13.19 0.39 4.83
C ALA A 64 -11.76 -0.16 4.90
N MET A 65 -10.77 0.72 4.72
CA MET A 65 -9.36 0.38 4.81
C MET A 65 -8.62 1.45 5.60
N LYS A 66 -7.82 1.05 6.56
CA LYS A 66 -6.87 1.89 7.30
C LYS A 66 -5.48 1.61 6.76
N THR A 67 -4.77 2.64 6.33
CA THR A 67 -3.39 2.50 5.87
C THR A 67 -2.44 3.34 6.72
N VAL A 68 -1.29 2.77 7.05
CA VAL A 68 -0.21 3.45 7.74
C VAL A 68 1.09 3.18 7.01
N ASN A 69 1.86 4.24 6.77
CA ASN A 69 3.22 4.12 6.27
C ASN A 69 4.21 4.66 7.31
N LEU A 70 5.18 3.86 7.68
CA LEU A 70 6.34 4.27 8.47
C LEU A 70 7.40 4.79 7.52
N TYR A 71 7.48 6.12 7.42
CA TYR A 71 8.25 6.81 6.42
C TYR A 71 9.59 7.32 6.95
N ILE A 72 10.67 6.92 6.27
CA ILE A 72 11.97 7.58 6.30
C ILE A 72 12.44 7.67 4.83
N PRO A 73 12.86 8.87 4.34
CA PRO A 73 13.35 9.01 2.96
C PRO A 73 14.49 8.04 2.67
N SER A 74 14.45 7.38 1.51
CA SER A 74 15.53 6.47 1.05
C SER A 74 15.96 5.42 2.08
N CYS A 75 15.05 4.95 2.92
CA CYS A 75 15.37 4.01 3.99
C CYS A 75 15.68 2.61 3.45
N HIS A 76 16.85 2.10 3.81
CA HIS A 76 17.30 0.74 3.49
C HIS A 76 16.77 -0.28 4.52
N LEU A 77 16.65 -1.55 4.14
CA LEU A 77 16.34 -2.63 5.09
C LEU A 77 17.33 -2.68 6.26
N GLN A 78 18.62 -2.45 6.00
CA GLN A 78 19.62 -2.34 7.07
C GLN A 78 19.28 -1.23 8.08
N THR A 79 18.82 -0.07 7.61
CA THR A 79 18.44 1.05 8.48
C THR A 79 17.20 0.71 9.31
N HIS A 80 16.21 0.05 8.71
CA HIS A 80 15.04 -0.46 9.44
C HIS A 80 15.46 -1.44 10.54
N TYR A 81 16.40 -2.36 10.25
CA TYR A 81 16.94 -3.31 11.21
C TYR A 81 17.64 -2.60 12.39
N LEU A 82 18.52 -1.63 12.11
CA LEU A 82 19.20 -0.87 13.16
C LEU A 82 18.20 -0.07 14.02
N ASN A 83 17.18 0.52 13.42
CA ASN A 83 16.12 1.21 14.16
C ASN A 83 15.30 0.27 15.06
N ILE A 84 15.16 -1.00 14.69
CA ILE A 84 14.53 -2.02 15.55
C ILE A 84 15.40 -2.31 16.79
N LEU A 85 16.72 -2.43 16.63
CA LEU A 85 17.63 -2.75 17.73
C LEU A 85 17.59 -1.67 18.82
N ASP A 86 17.54 -0.40 18.41
CA ASP A 86 17.57 0.76 19.31
C ASP A 86 16.18 1.29 19.68
N ASP A 87 15.11 0.69 19.14
CA ASP A 87 13.71 1.17 19.26
C ASP A 87 13.58 2.67 18.86
N ASN A 88 14.28 3.08 17.79
CA ASN A 88 14.37 4.47 17.38
C ASN A 88 13.02 5.07 16.97
N VAL A 89 12.63 6.20 17.57
CA VAL A 89 11.45 7.00 17.22
C VAL A 89 11.79 7.91 16.02
N ALA A 90 12.08 7.28 14.87
CA ALA A 90 12.63 7.96 13.70
C ALA A 90 11.64 8.11 12.53
N TYR A 91 10.56 7.34 12.53
CA TYR A 91 9.64 7.26 11.40
C TYR A 91 8.56 8.33 11.45
N ASP A 92 8.39 9.07 10.37
CA ASP A 92 7.16 9.84 10.19
C ASP A 92 5.99 8.87 10.06
N PHE A 93 4.98 9.06 10.90
CA PHE A 93 3.76 8.27 10.91
C PHE A 93 2.78 8.89 9.91
N GLU A 94 2.66 8.26 8.74
CA GLU A 94 1.68 8.66 7.74
C GLU A 94 0.41 7.83 7.91
N PHE A 95 -0.74 8.48 7.86
CA PHE A 95 -2.04 7.88 8.11
C PHE A 95 -2.98 8.14 6.94
N ASN A 96 -3.49 7.07 6.30
CA ASN A 96 -4.40 7.14 5.17
C ASN A 96 -3.89 8.04 4.02
N GLY A 97 -2.59 7.93 3.71
CA GLY A 97 -1.93 8.67 2.64
C GLY A 97 -1.48 10.08 3.01
N GLU A 98 -1.65 10.51 4.28
CA GLU A 98 -1.31 11.86 4.73
C GLU A 98 -0.29 11.84 5.87
N SER A 99 0.61 12.84 5.89
CA SER A 99 1.54 13.03 7.01
C SER A 99 0.81 13.53 8.24
N THR A 100 1.11 12.93 9.40
CA THR A 100 0.54 13.37 10.68
C THR A 100 1.44 14.32 11.45
N GLY A 101 2.71 14.46 11.06
CA GLY A 101 3.73 15.19 11.83
C GLY A 101 4.17 14.48 13.11
N ILE A 102 3.72 13.25 13.36
CA ILE A 102 4.08 12.44 14.53
C ILE A 102 5.21 11.49 14.16
N LYS A 103 6.21 11.36 15.03
CA LYS A 103 7.24 10.34 14.88
C LYS A 103 7.00 9.15 15.81
N VAL A 104 7.27 7.95 15.29
CA VAL A 104 7.12 6.70 16.04
C VAL A 104 8.29 5.76 15.78
N SER A 105 8.44 4.72 16.64
CA SER A 105 9.28 3.57 16.34
C SER A 105 8.45 2.48 15.63
N ILE A 106 9.14 1.52 14.97
CA ILE A 106 8.48 0.34 14.40
C ILE A 106 7.66 -0.40 15.47
N ARG A 107 8.22 -0.57 16.68
CA ARG A 107 7.52 -1.24 17.78
C ARG A 107 6.24 -0.52 18.19
N GLN A 108 6.30 0.82 18.34
CA GLN A 108 5.12 1.61 18.68
C GLN A 108 4.01 1.44 17.66
N ALA A 109 4.36 1.48 16.36
CA ALA A 109 3.39 1.28 15.29
C ALA A 109 2.85 -0.16 15.26
N LEU A 110 3.72 -1.17 15.44
CA LEU A 110 3.28 -2.56 15.48
C LEU A 110 2.24 -2.80 16.59
N VAL A 111 2.45 -2.25 17.79
CA VAL A 111 1.55 -2.49 18.92
C VAL A 111 0.34 -1.56 18.96
N SER A 112 0.26 -0.56 18.09
CA SER A 112 -0.82 0.44 18.09
C SER A 112 -2.16 -0.09 17.56
N ASP A 113 -2.15 -1.19 16.80
CA ASP A 113 -3.38 -1.80 16.27
C ASP A 113 -3.17 -3.30 15.94
N ASP A 114 -4.27 -4.04 15.72
CA ASP A 114 -4.23 -5.39 15.18
C ASP A 114 -4.21 -5.31 13.66
N TRP A 115 -3.00 -5.35 13.09
CA TRP A 115 -2.75 -5.23 11.66
C TRP A 115 -3.11 -6.52 10.93
N ASP A 116 -3.85 -6.40 9.80
CA ASP A 116 -4.16 -7.53 8.93
C ASP A 116 -3.01 -7.84 7.98
N VAL A 117 -2.34 -6.79 7.49
CA VAL A 117 -1.22 -6.89 6.54
C VAL A 117 -0.11 -5.93 6.96
N ILE A 118 1.13 -6.43 6.92
CA ILE A 118 2.34 -5.63 7.11
C ILE A 118 3.22 -5.82 5.89
N THR A 119 3.66 -4.73 5.25
CA THR A 119 4.49 -4.79 4.05
C THR A 119 5.93 -4.41 4.32
N LEU A 120 6.84 -5.11 3.67
CA LEU A 120 8.28 -4.85 3.68
C LEU A 120 8.76 -4.57 2.26
N GLN A 121 9.75 -3.69 2.11
CA GLN A 121 10.38 -3.37 0.84
C GLN A 121 11.84 -2.95 1.02
N GLN A 122 12.64 -3.05 -0.03
CA GLN A 122 13.99 -2.48 -0.07
C GLN A 122 13.93 -1.06 -0.66
N VAL A 123 14.94 -0.24 -0.39
CA VAL A 123 15.12 1.05 -1.08
C VAL A 123 15.36 0.81 -2.57
N SER A 124 14.79 1.67 -3.40
CA SER A 124 14.75 1.47 -4.86
C SER A 124 16.13 1.32 -5.51
N GLY A 125 17.13 2.08 -5.06
CA GLY A 125 18.51 1.96 -5.58
C GLY A 125 19.23 0.62 -5.28
N CYS A 126 18.71 -0.15 -4.29
CA CYS A 126 19.21 -1.47 -3.93
C CYS A 126 18.23 -2.59 -4.25
N SER A 127 17.07 -2.27 -4.81
CA SER A 127 15.97 -3.22 -4.96
C SER A 127 16.24 -4.39 -5.90
N GLY A 128 17.16 -4.25 -6.84
CA GLY A 128 17.63 -5.34 -7.71
C GLY A 128 18.86 -6.10 -7.19
N LYS A 129 19.36 -5.81 -5.97
CA LYS A 129 20.56 -6.40 -5.39
C LYS A 129 20.19 -7.25 -4.16
N TYR A 130 19.90 -8.55 -4.36
CA TYR A 130 19.41 -9.42 -3.29
C TYR A 130 20.35 -9.51 -2.08
N GLU A 131 21.65 -9.43 -2.29
CA GLU A 131 22.67 -9.42 -1.22
C GLU A 131 22.49 -8.28 -0.21
N THR A 132 21.74 -7.23 -0.58
CA THR A 132 21.41 -6.10 0.31
C THR A 132 20.18 -6.34 1.18
N TYR A 133 19.44 -7.41 0.92
CA TYR A 133 18.25 -7.78 1.70
C TYR A 133 18.61 -8.59 2.93
N THR A 134 19.55 -9.53 2.79
CA THR A 134 19.93 -10.46 3.85
C THR A 134 21.07 -9.90 4.70
N PRO A 135 21.09 -10.09 6.06
CA PRO A 135 20.10 -10.82 6.86
C PRO A 135 18.93 -9.94 7.35
N PHE A 136 18.75 -8.74 6.80
CA PHE A 136 17.90 -7.71 7.38
C PHE A 136 16.41 -8.01 7.18
N VAL A 137 16.00 -8.47 5.99
CA VAL A 137 14.59 -8.76 5.71
C VAL A 137 14.07 -9.89 6.58
N GLU A 138 14.88 -10.92 6.84
CA GLU A 138 14.56 -12.03 7.73
C GLU A 138 14.39 -11.53 9.18
N ALA A 139 15.36 -10.76 9.67
CA ALA A 139 15.32 -10.22 11.03
C ALA A 139 14.12 -9.29 11.25
N ILE A 140 13.77 -8.44 10.27
CA ILE A 140 12.60 -7.58 10.34
C ILE A 140 11.32 -8.41 10.33
N ALA A 141 11.22 -9.43 9.47
CA ALA A 141 10.06 -10.30 9.40
C ALA A 141 9.85 -11.08 10.72
N GLU A 142 10.92 -11.60 11.33
CA GLU A 142 10.86 -12.23 12.65
C GLU A 142 10.39 -11.26 13.73
N TYR A 143 10.89 -10.02 13.70
CA TYR A 143 10.47 -8.99 14.64
C TYR A 143 8.97 -8.66 14.46
N VAL A 144 8.49 -8.54 13.23
CA VAL A 144 7.07 -8.33 12.94
C VAL A 144 6.24 -9.49 13.49
N ARG A 145 6.61 -10.73 13.21
CA ARG A 145 5.90 -11.94 13.72
C ARG A 145 5.87 -12.03 15.23
N LYS A 146 6.91 -11.57 15.90
CA LYS A 146 6.96 -11.52 17.37
C LYS A 146 5.85 -10.63 17.95
N TYR A 147 5.57 -9.49 17.33
CA TYR A 147 4.57 -8.53 17.83
C TYR A 147 3.19 -8.72 17.20
N ARG A 148 3.13 -9.23 15.97
CA ARG A 148 1.91 -9.43 15.18
C ARG A 148 1.88 -10.80 14.50
N PRO A 149 1.74 -11.89 15.29
CA PRO A 149 1.85 -13.26 14.77
C PRO A 149 0.71 -13.63 13.79
N HIS A 150 -0.39 -12.88 13.78
CA HIS A 150 -1.55 -13.14 12.92
C HIS A 150 -1.59 -12.23 11.68
N ALA A 151 -0.74 -11.20 11.63
CA ALA A 151 -0.65 -10.34 10.45
C ALA A 151 0.02 -11.08 9.30
N LYS A 152 -0.52 -10.92 8.08
CA LYS A 152 0.17 -11.36 6.87
C LYS A 152 1.36 -10.46 6.62
N ILE A 153 2.51 -11.04 6.33
CA ILE A 153 3.68 -10.28 5.88
C ILE A 153 3.76 -10.39 4.37
N MET A 154 3.61 -9.27 3.68
CA MET A 154 3.71 -9.20 2.23
C MET A 154 4.93 -8.39 1.80
N ILE A 155 5.52 -8.77 0.69
CA ILE A 155 6.59 -8.00 0.05
C ILE A 155 5.96 -6.99 -0.91
N HIS A 156 6.34 -5.71 -0.77
CA HIS A 156 6.01 -4.67 -1.75
C HIS A 156 7.14 -4.57 -2.77
N GLN A 157 6.94 -5.14 -3.96
CA GLN A 157 7.87 -5.02 -5.07
C GLN A 157 7.87 -3.57 -5.59
N THR A 158 9.00 -2.90 -5.50
CA THR A 158 9.17 -1.55 -6.05
C THR A 158 9.36 -1.61 -7.57
N TRP A 159 9.44 -0.47 -8.23
CA TRP A 159 9.50 -0.35 -9.69
C TRP A 159 10.86 0.19 -10.17
N ALA A 160 11.16 -0.05 -11.44
CA ALA A 160 12.36 0.44 -12.10
C ALA A 160 12.30 1.94 -12.35
N TYR A 161 13.46 2.56 -12.48
CA TYR A 161 13.61 3.95 -12.87
C TYR A 161 13.30 4.14 -14.36
N ALA A 162 12.97 5.36 -14.76
CA ALA A 162 12.62 5.68 -16.15
C ALA A 162 13.87 5.65 -17.05
N ASP A 163 13.72 5.11 -18.25
CA ASP A 163 14.76 5.19 -19.27
C ASP A 163 15.16 6.64 -19.56
N GLY A 164 16.47 6.88 -19.67
CA GLY A 164 17.05 8.21 -19.90
C GLY A 164 16.95 9.17 -18.72
N SER A 165 16.58 8.69 -17.54
CA SER A 165 16.60 9.49 -16.31
C SER A 165 18.00 9.51 -15.68
N GLU A 166 18.34 10.62 -15.02
CA GLU A 166 19.58 10.71 -14.25
C GLU A 166 19.66 9.61 -13.17
N ALA A 167 18.55 9.22 -12.60
CA ALA A 167 18.48 8.17 -11.59
C ALA A 167 18.93 6.81 -12.15
N LEU A 168 18.47 6.44 -13.34
CA LEU A 168 18.89 5.20 -13.99
C LEU A 168 20.35 5.26 -14.42
N ASP A 169 20.78 6.41 -15.00
CA ASP A 169 22.11 6.55 -15.58
C ASP A 169 23.25 6.65 -14.55
N LYS A 170 22.95 7.20 -13.36
CA LYS A 170 24.01 7.55 -12.39
C LYS A 170 23.91 6.87 -11.01
N TRP A 171 22.71 6.40 -10.61
CA TRP A 171 22.51 5.91 -9.24
C TRP A 171 22.47 4.39 -9.15
N VAL A 172 22.29 3.72 -10.28
CA VAL A 172 22.24 2.25 -10.35
C VAL A 172 23.09 1.75 -11.52
N GLU A 173 23.32 0.43 -11.58
CA GLU A 173 24.22 -0.19 -12.57
C GLU A 173 23.44 -0.87 -13.71
N TYR A 174 22.29 -0.27 -14.09
CA TYR A 174 21.44 -0.77 -15.17
C TYR A 174 21.43 0.23 -16.33
N THR A 175 21.29 -0.27 -17.54
CA THR A 175 21.24 0.58 -18.75
C THR A 175 19.84 0.87 -19.24
N THR A 176 18.87 0.05 -18.83
CA THR A 176 17.47 0.20 -19.20
C THR A 176 16.53 -0.10 -18.01
N ALA A 177 15.32 0.47 -18.05
CA ALA A 177 14.27 0.16 -17.09
C ALA A 177 13.92 -1.34 -17.09
N GLU A 178 13.96 -2.00 -18.25
CA GLU A 178 13.71 -3.45 -18.38
C GLU A 178 14.78 -4.28 -17.66
N GLU A 179 16.05 -3.92 -17.82
CA GLU A 179 17.17 -4.60 -17.14
C GLU A 179 17.06 -4.43 -15.62
N MET A 180 16.80 -3.20 -15.16
CA MET A 180 16.58 -2.91 -13.75
C MET A 180 15.37 -3.68 -13.21
N PHE A 181 14.26 -3.72 -13.95
CA PHE A 181 13.05 -4.43 -13.52
C PHE A 181 13.29 -5.95 -13.43
N ALA A 182 14.02 -6.54 -14.36
CA ALA A 182 14.35 -7.97 -14.29
C ALA A 182 15.13 -8.32 -13.00
N ALA A 183 16.13 -7.51 -12.65
CA ALA A 183 16.88 -7.67 -11.40
C ALA A 183 15.99 -7.45 -10.15
N ILE A 184 15.12 -6.43 -10.18
CA ILE A 184 14.13 -6.19 -9.11
C ILE A 184 13.23 -7.41 -8.91
N SER A 185 12.68 -7.94 -9.99
CA SER A 185 11.76 -9.08 -9.94
C SER A 185 12.42 -10.30 -9.30
N ASP A 186 13.67 -10.61 -9.70
CA ASP A 186 14.44 -11.74 -9.14
C ASP A 186 14.76 -11.52 -7.65
N ALA A 187 15.27 -10.35 -7.27
CA ALA A 187 15.64 -10.06 -5.88
C ALA A 187 14.42 -10.12 -4.94
N TYR A 188 13.28 -9.58 -5.36
CA TYR A 188 12.07 -9.63 -4.55
C TYR A 188 11.47 -11.05 -4.45
N ALA A 189 11.57 -11.87 -5.49
CA ALA A 189 11.16 -13.27 -5.43
C ALA A 189 12.01 -14.06 -4.42
N GLN A 190 13.33 -13.83 -4.41
CA GLN A 190 14.23 -14.42 -3.42
C GLN A 190 13.89 -13.95 -2.00
N ALA A 191 13.69 -12.64 -1.81
CA ALA A 191 13.32 -12.07 -0.50
C ALA A 191 11.99 -12.63 0.02
N ALA A 192 10.98 -12.73 -0.84
CA ALA A 192 9.68 -13.32 -0.47
C ALA A 192 9.81 -14.78 -0.03
N SER A 193 10.63 -15.56 -0.75
CA SER A 193 10.95 -16.94 -0.39
C SER A 193 11.69 -17.04 0.93
N ALA A 194 12.72 -16.20 1.16
CA ALA A 194 13.56 -16.24 2.36
C ALA A 194 12.76 -16.02 3.65
N ILE A 195 11.74 -15.17 3.62
CA ILE A 195 10.91 -14.89 4.79
C ILE A 195 9.60 -15.69 4.81
N ASN A 196 9.36 -16.59 3.86
CA ASN A 196 8.05 -17.24 3.68
C ASN A 196 6.92 -16.19 3.71
N ALA A 197 7.00 -15.19 2.83
CA ALA A 197 6.01 -14.12 2.74
C ALA A 197 4.64 -14.68 2.36
N ASP A 198 3.57 -14.07 2.90
CA ASP A 198 2.19 -14.46 2.60
C ASP A 198 1.73 -14.03 1.20
N GLY A 199 2.55 -13.20 0.52
CA GLY A 199 2.32 -12.76 -0.85
C GLY A 199 3.23 -11.60 -1.23
N MET A 200 3.06 -11.15 -2.48
CA MET A 200 3.79 -10.02 -3.03
C MET A 200 2.82 -9.05 -3.71
N ILE A 201 3.01 -7.76 -3.49
CA ILE A 201 2.31 -6.70 -4.20
C ILE A 201 3.19 -6.29 -5.38
N LEU A 202 2.77 -6.61 -6.59
CA LEU A 202 3.54 -6.53 -7.82
C LEU A 202 3.53 -5.12 -8.45
N SER A 203 3.83 -4.09 -7.65
CA SER A 203 3.79 -2.68 -8.11
C SER A 203 4.80 -2.43 -9.23
N GLY A 204 5.98 -3.04 -9.19
CA GLY A 204 6.99 -2.91 -10.24
C GLY A 204 6.54 -3.53 -11.55
N GLU A 205 5.96 -4.74 -11.51
CA GLU A 205 5.43 -5.39 -12.71
C GLU A 205 4.24 -4.63 -13.30
N ALA A 206 3.35 -4.09 -12.46
CA ALA A 206 2.26 -3.25 -12.92
C ALA A 206 2.76 -1.97 -13.58
N MET A 207 3.80 -1.33 -13.01
CA MET A 207 4.40 -0.09 -13.54
C MET A 207 5.04 -0.33 -14.90
N ILE A 208 5.92 -1.32 -15.04
CA ILE A 208 6.59 -1.61 -16.32
C ILE A 208 5.57 -2.04 -17.40
N THR A 209 4.54 -2.79 -17.00
CA THR A 209 3.47 -3.21 -17.91
C THR A 209 2.67 -2.00 -18.41
N ALA A 210 2.34 -1.05 -17.55
CA ALA A 210 1.64 0.17 -17.94
C ALA A 210 2.50 1.05 -18.86
N ILE A 211 3.81 1.16 -18.60
CA ILE A 211 4.76 1.87 -19.47
C ILE A 211 4.81 1.23 -20.86
N ARG A 212 4.88 -0.10 -20.95
CA ARG A 212 4.80 -0.84 -22.23
C ARG A 212 3.48 -0.62 -22.98
N MET A 213 2.39 -0.33 -22.26
CA MET A 213 1.08 0.02 -22.81
C MET A 213 0.95 1.50 -23.17
N GLY A 214 2.00 2.32 -22.95
CA GLY A 214 2.04 3.73 -23.30
C GLY A 214 1.69 4.70 -22.19
N LEU A 215 1.67 4.28 -20.91
CA LEU A 215 1.41 5.20 -19.79
C LEU A 215 2.52 6.27 -19.70
N GLN A 216 2.13 7.54 -19.85
CA GLN A 216 3.00 8.72 -19.73
C GLN A 216 2.26 9.88 -19.08
N PRO A 217 2.89 10.64 -18.13
CA PRO A 217 4.10 10.22 -17.42
C PRO A 217 3.80 9.13 -16.40
N ALA A 218 4.66 8.12 -16.30
CA ALA A 218 4.60 7.12 -15.24
C ALA A 218 5.36 7.58 -13.99
N HIS A 219 6.44 8.34 -14.19
CA HIS A 219 7.29 8.91 -13.13
C HIS A 219 7.25 10.44 -13.14
N ARG A 220 7.43 11.10 -11.95
CA ARG A 220 7.50 12.57 -11.84
C ARG A 220 8.92 13.13 -11.94
N ASP A 221 9.92 12.35 -11.52
CA ASP A 221 11.33 12.77 -11.40
C ASP A 221 12.31 11.68 -11.88
N GLY A 222 11.83 10.75 -12.68
CA GLY A 222 12.59 9.64 -13.22
C GLY A 222 12.61 8.38 -12.36
N PHE A 223 12.13 8.44 -11.10
CA PHE A 223 12.09 7.26 -10.21
C PHE A 223 10.86 7.18 -9.30
N HIS A 224 10.32 8.28 -8.78
CA HIS A 224 9.06 8.26 -8.06
C HIS A 224 7.86 8.22 -9.02
N ALA A 225 6.77 7.60 -8.62
CA ALA A 225 5.55 7.55 -9.42
C ALA A 225 5.00 8.96 -9.69
N SER A 226 4.41 9.20 -10.88
CA SER A 226 3.70 10.44 -11.16
C SER A 226 2.54 10.64 -10.20
N LEU A 227 2.24 11.90 -9.88
CA LEU A 227 1.27 12.23 -8.83
C LEU A 227 -0.17 11.82 -9.20
N GLY A 228 -0.52 11.82 -10.47
CA GLY A 228 -1.80 11.32 -10.97
C GLY A 228 -1.76 9.82 -11.28
N ALA A 229 -1.47 9.49 -12.55
CA ALA A 229 -1.61 8.14 -13.10
C ALA A 229 -0.70 7.10 -12.46
N GLY A 230 0.55 7.47 -12.09
CA GLY A 230 1.48 6.55 -11.43
C GLY A 230 0.98 6.12 -10.04
N ARG A 231 0.60 7.08 -9.18
CA ARG A 231 0.01 6.79 -7.86
C ARG A 231 -1.31 6.04 -7.95
N TYR A 232 -2.14 6.36 -8.94
CA TYR A 232 -3.38 5.64 -9.18
C TYR A 232 -3.13 4.17 -9.53
N LEU A 233 -2.18 3.89 -10.42
CA LEU A 233 -1.75 2.53 -10.75
C LEU A 233 -1.33 1.75 -9.52
N LEU A 234 -0.49 2.35 -8.67
CA LEU A 234 -0.02 1.73 -7.45
C LEU A 234 -1.17 1.43 -6.48
N ALA A 235 -2.07 2.39 -6.27
CA ALA A 235 -3.23 2.23 -5.39
C ALA A 235 -4.16 1.11 -5.89
N LEU A 236 -4.43 1.01 -7.19
CA LEU A 236 -5.23 -0.07 -7.77
C LEU A 236 -4.53 -1.43 -7.66
N CYS A 237 -3.21 -1.49 -7.89
CA CYS A 237 -2.43 -2.72 -7.72
C CYS A 237 -2.52 -3.24 -6.28
N TRP A 238 -2.32 -2.36 -5.29
CA TRP A 238 -2.47 -2.70 -3.88
C TRP A 238 -3.90 -3.10 -3.54
N TYR A 239 -4.88 -2.30 -3.93
CA TYR A 239 -6.29 -2.58 -3.65
C TYR A 239 -6.72 -3.94 -4.18
N LYS A 240 -6.43 -4.24 -5.45
CA LYS A 240 -6.78 -5.52 -6.06
C LYS A 240 -6.04 -6.68 -5.41
N THR A 241 -4.73 -6.54 -5.14
CA THR A 241 -3.93 -7.58 -4.48
C THR A 241 -4.46 -7.88 -3.07
N LEU A 242 -4.79 -6.85 -2.30
CA LEU A 242 -5.23 -7.01 -0.90
C LEU A 242 -6.66 -7.51 -0.78
N THR A 243 -7.53 -7.18 -1.74
CA THR A 243 -8.97 -7.44 -1.61
C THR A 243 -9.52 -8.51 -2.54
N GLY A 244 -8.81 -8.83 -3.62
CA GLY A 244 -9.29 -9.69 -4.72
C GLY A 244 -10.44 -9.08 -5.52
N LYS A 245 -10.83 -7.80 -5.26
CA LYS A 245 -11.98 -7.19 -5.92
C LYS A 245 -11.68 -6.80 -7.36
N ASP A 246 -12.71 -6.86 -8.20
CA ASP A 246 -12.65 -6.35 -9.56
C ASP A 246 -12.50 -4.82 -9.56
N ILE A 247 -11.61 -4.32 -10.44
CA ILE A 247 -11.32 -2.90 -10.64
C ILE A 247 -11.70 -2.41 -12.05
N SER A 248 -12.33 -3.27 -12.86
CA SER A 248 -12.61 -2.98 -14.28
C SER A 248 -13.53 -1.77 -14.48
N SER A 249 -14.35 -1.47 -13.50
CA SER A 249 -15.28 -0.32 -13.51
C SER A 249 -14.89 0.76 -12.50
N ASP A 250 -13.61 0.79 -12.04
CA ASP A 250 -13.18 1.80 -11.09
C ASP A 250 -13.30 3.21 -11.68
N SER A 251 -13.90 4.09 -10.90
CA SER A 251 -14.19 5.48 -11.28
C SER A 251 -13.64 6.49 -10.28
N PHE A 252 -12.70 6.08 -9.43
CA PHE A 252 -12.02 6.98 -8.51
C PHE A 252 -11.35 8.14 -9.26
N ASP A 253 -11.52 9.38 -8.78
CA ASP A 253 -11.10 10.61 -9.47
C ASP A 253 -10.49 11.69 -8.54
N ASP A 254 -10.32 11.38 -7.25
CA ASP A 254 -9.73 12.31 -6.27
C ASP A 254 -8.19 12.23 -6.30
N PHE A 255 -7.59 12.86 -7.31
CA PHE A 255 -6.14 12.81 -7.59
C PHE A 255 -5.45 14.14 -7.29
N ASP A 256 -4.16 14.07 -6.93
CA ASP A 256 -3.28 15.25 -6.78
C ASP A 256 -2.99 15.94 -8.14
N GLU A 257 -3.02 15.18 -9.25
CA GLU A 257 -2.89 15.66 -10.62
C GLU A 257 -3.88 14.93 -11.53
N LEU A 258 -4.29 15.59 -12.62
CA LEU A 258 -5.25 15.04 -13.55
C LEU A 258 -4.83 13.69 -14.12
N VAL A 259 -5.76 12.75 -14.12
CA VAL A 259 -5.67 11.45 -14.81
C VAL A 259 -6.67 11.45 -15.95
N THR A 260 -6.18 11.31 -17.18
CA THR A 260 -7.04 11.24 -18.36
C THR A 260 -7.74 9.89 -18.48
N ASP A 261 -8.84 9.82 -19.24
CA ASP A 261 -9.56 8.56 -19.49
C ASP A 261 -8.66 7.52 -20.16
N GLU A 262 -7.74 7.95 -21.05
CA GLU A 262 -6.76 7.06 -21.68
C GLU A 262 -5.79 6.48 -20.66
N GLN A 263 -5.23 7.32 -19.79
CA GLN A 263 -4.34 6.85 -18.70
C GLN A 263 -5.09 5.91 -17.76
N ARG A 264 -6.33 6.22 -17.38
CA ARG A 264 -7.18 5.34 -16.55
C ARG A 264 -7.36 3.97 -17.22
N ALA A 265 -7.69 3.94 -18.50
CA ALA A 265 -7.87 2.68 -19.24
C ALA A 265 -6.58 1.83 -19.27
N ILE A 266 -5.41 2.48 -19.51
CA ILE A 266 -4.11 1.80 -19.46
C ILE A 266 -3.83 1.24 -18.08
N VAL A 267 -4.02 2.04 -17.02
CA VAL A 267 -3.78 1.65 -15.63
C VAL A 267 -4.62 0.43 -15.24
N ILE A 268 -5.93 0.48 -15.47
CA ILE A 268 -6.85 -0.62 -15.17
C ILE A 268 -6.44 -1.90 -15.93
N LYS A 269 -6.13 -1.77 -17.22
CA LYS A 269 -5.70 -2.89 -18.07
C LYS A 269 -4.38 -3.50 -17.58
N ALA A 270 -3.39 -2.68 -17.25
CA ALA A 270 -2.09 -3.13 -16.74
C ALA A 270 -2.25 -3.88 -15.43
N VAL A 271 -2.95 -3.32 -14.45
CA VAL A 271 -3.17 -3.98 -13.16
C VAL A 271 -3.94 -5.29 -13.32
N ASN A 272 -4.99 -5.34 -14.17
CA ASN A 272 -5.75 -6.56 -14.43
C ASN A 272 -4.93 -7.65 -15.14
N SER A 273 -3.91 -7.29 -15.91
CA SER A 273 -3.02 -8.26 -16.55
C SER A 273 -2.02 -8.90 -15.57
N VAL A 274 -1.61 -8.15 -14.55
CA VAL A 274 -0.59 -8.54 -13.57
C VAL A 274 -1.21 -9.22 -12.35
N VAL A 275 -2.20 -8.59 -11.73
CA VAL A 275 -2.84 -9.11 -10.52
C VAL A 275 -4.01 -10.02 -10.91
N LYS A 276 -3.79 -11.33 -10.79
CA LYS A 276 -4.85 -12.34 -11.01
C LYS A 276 -5.78 -12.37 -9.79
N ALA A 277 -7.06 -12.64 -10.05
CA ALA A 277 -8.06 -12.83 -9.00
C ALA A 277 -7.87 -14.17 -8.29
#